data_f1ae0ca04afe53480e327bf08213575e
#
_entry.id   f1ae0ca04afe53480e327bf08213575e
#
_cell.length_a   1.000
_cell.length_b   1.000
_cell.length_c   1.000
_cell.angle_alpha   90.00
_cell.angle_beta   90.00
_cell.angle_gamma   90.00
#
_symmetry.space_group_name_H-M   'P 1'
#
loop_
_entity.id
_entity.type
_entity.pdbx_description
1 polymer ?
#
loop_
_entity_poly.entity_id
_entity_poly.type
_entity_poly.pdbx_seq_one_letter_code
_entity_poly.pdbx_strand_id
1 'polypeptide(L)'
;DVVMMLQKAVQNGDYDAWQTYAHLVNSRPVAMFRDLMQLKADDKAAIPLEEVEPVEAILKRFDSAGMSLGALSPEAHEALAIAMNRLGGRSNSGEGGEDPVRYGTEKMSKIKQVASGRFGVTPHYLVNAEVLQIKVAQGAKPGEGGQLPGDKVSPLIAQLRCSKPGISLISPPPHHDI
;
A
#
# COMPACT_ATOMS: atom_id res chain seq x y z
N ASP A 1 -25.99 -4.08 -1.37
CA ASP A 1 -25.79 -5.53 -1.21
C ASP A 1 -24.40 -6.00 -1.65
N VAL A 2 -23.80 -5.44 -2.71
CA VAL A 2 -22.45 -5.82 -3.17
C VAL A 2 -21.40 -5.61 -2.07
N VAL A 3 -21.39 -4.43 -1.44
CA VAL A 3 -20.45 -4.11 -0.36
C VAL A 3 -20.66 -5.01 0.87
N MET A 4 -21.90 -5.33 1.19
CA MET A 4 -22.22 -6.24 2.30
C MET A 4 -21.66 -7.65 2.08
N MET A 5 -21.71 -8.17 0.84
CA MET A 5 -21.10 -9.46 0.51
C MET A 5 -19.58 -9.43 0.65
N LEU A 6 -18.94 -8.35 0.22
CA LEU A 6 -17.50 -8.18 0.43
C LEU A 6 -17.13 -8.13 1.92
N GLN A 7 -17.88 -7.35 2.72
CA GLN A 7 -17.65 -7.27 4.15
C GLN A 7 -17.82 -8.64 4.84
N LYS A 8 -18.87 -9.38 4.51
CA LYS A 8 -19.11 -10.73 5.03
C LYS A 8 -17.97 -11.68 4.66
N ALA A 9 -17.53 -11.64 3.41
CA ALA A 9 -16.41 -12.46 2.93
C ALA A 9 -15.14 -12.19 3.74
N VAL A 10 -14.79 -10.92 3.94
CA VAL A 10 -13.55 -10.53 4.60
C VAL A 10 -13.62 -10.77 6.12
N GLN A 11 -14.72 -10.39 6.77
CA GLN A 11 -14.84 -10.48 8.23
C GLN A 11 -14.95 -11.92 8.72
N ASN A 12 -15.61 -12.78 7.95
CA ASN A 12 -15.92 -14.15 8.37
C ASN A 12 -15.07 -15.21 7.63
N GLY A 13 -14.22 -14.83 6.67
CA GLY A 13 -13.54 -15.78 5.80
C GLY A 13 -14.50 -16.57 4.91
N ASP A 14 -15.67 -15.99 4.58
CA ASP A 14 -16.77 -16.65 3.86
C ASP A 14 -16.51 -16.62 2.35
N TYR A 15 -16.04 -17.74 1.80
CA TYR A 15 -15.72 -17.84 0.38
C TYR A 15 -16.97 -17.78 -0.51
N ASP A 16 -18.11 -18.29 -0.07
CA ASP A 16 -19.37 -18.22 -0.84
C ASP A 16 -19.86 -16.78 -0.95
N ALA A 17 -19.70 -15.99 0.10
CA ALA A 17 -19.95 -14.56 0.06
C ALA A 17 -19.00 -13.84 -0.91
N TRP A 18 -17.73 -14.26 -0.98
CA TRP A 18 -16.78 -13.76 -1.98
C TRP A 18 -17.20 -14.09 -3.41
N GLN A 19 -17.61 -15.32 -3.68
CA GLN A 19 -18.11 -15.72 -5.00
C GLN A 19 -19.36 -14.92 -5.40
N THR A 20 -20.28 -14.71 -4.47
CA THR A 20 -21.47 -13.88 -4.68
C THR A 20 -21.08 -12.45 -5.00
N TYR A 21 -20.17 -11.85 -4.24
CA TYR A 21 -19.62 -10.53 -4.52
C TYR A 21 -19.00 -10.46 -5.92
N ALA A 22 -18.15 -11.40 -6.26
CA ALA A 22 -17.47 -11.45 -7.56
C ALA A 22 -18.48 -11.57 -8.72
N HIS A 23 -19.51 -12.41 -8.56
CA HIS A 23 -20.59 -12.52 -9.54
C HIS A 23 -21.34 -11.20 -9.71
N LEU A 24 -21.76 -10.56 -8.63
CA LEU A 24 -22.50 -9.29 -8.66
C LEU A 24 -21.69 -8.17 -9.34
N VAL A 25 -20.37 -8.11 -9.09
CA VAL A 25 -19.50 -7.12 -9.71
C VAL A 25 -19.32 -7.38 -11.21
N ASN A 26 -19.13 -8.64 -11.60
CA ASN A 26 -18.82 -9.01 -12.97
C ASN A 26 -20.06 -9.07 -13.89
N SER A 27 -21.26 -9.29 -13.33
CA SER A 27 -22.52 -9.35 -14.07
C SER A 27 -23.27 -8.01 -14.14
N ARG A 28 -22.74 -6.96 -13.55
CA ARG A 28 -23.36 -5.62 -13.59
C ARG A 28 -23.45 -5.09 -15.02
N PRO A 29 -24.42 -4.20 -15.32
CA PRO A 29 -24.45 -3.48 -16.59
C PRO A 29 -23.16 -2.68 -16.83
N VAL A 30 -22.84 -2.45 -18.11
CA VAL A 30 -21.71 -1.59 -18.50
C VAL A 30 -21.83 -0.23 -17.81
N ALA A 31 -20.84 0.13 -17.02
CA ALA A 31 -20.80 1.37 -16.24
C ALA A 31 -19.53 2.19 -16.49
N MET A 32 -18.46 1.57 -16.97
CA MET A 32 -17.19 2.24 -17.24
C MET A 32 -16.51 1.67 -18.48
N PHE A 33 -15.60 2.44 -19.05
CA PHE A 33 -14.93 2.11 -20.31
C PHE A 33 -14.27 0.73 -20.30
N ARG A 34 -13.69 0.34 -19.16
CA ARG A 34 -13.09 -0.99 -18.98
C ARG A 34 -14.06 -2.15 -19.21
N ASP A 35 -15.35 -1.96 -18.94
CA ASP A 35 -16.36 -3.02 -19.10
C ASP A 35 -16.62 -3.34 -20.58
N LEU A 36 -16.15 -2.50 -21.50
CA LEU A 36 -16.19 -2.70 -22.96
C LEU A 36 -14.90 -3.35 -23.50
N MET A 37 -13.91 -3.61 -22.65
CA MET A 37 -12.62 -4.16 -23.07
C MET A 37 -12.56 -5.65 -22.80
N GLN A 38 -11.85 -6.36 -23.67
CA GLN A 38 -11.55 -7.79 -23.52
C GLN A 38 -10.04 -7.98 -23.63
N LEU A 39 -9.53 -9.02 -22.97
CA LEU A 39 -8.18 -9.49 -23.22
C LEU A 39 -8.14 -10.03 -24.66
N LYS A 40 -7.18 -9.58 -25.45
CA LYS A 40 -6.94 -10.13 -26.79
C LYS A 40 -6.24 -11.47 -26.61
N ALA A 41 -7.03 -12.54 -26.56
CA ALA A 41 -6.51 -13.91 -26.54
C ALA A 41 -6.38 -14.44 -27.97
N ASP A 42 -5.33 -15.19 -28.24
CA ASP A 42 -5.15 -15.98 -29.45
C ASP A 42 -5.00 -17.44 -29.05
N ASP A 43 -6.03 -18.24 -29.29
CA ASP A 43 -6.03 -19.66 -28.93
C ASP A 43 -4.91 -20.45 -29.63
N LYS A 44 -4.40 -19.94 -30.76
CA LYS A 44 -3.27 -20.56 -31.47
C LYS A 44 -1.92 -20.30 -30.81
N ALA A 45 -1.86 -19.28 -29.95
CA ALA A 45 -0.69 -18.95 -29.15
C ALA A 45 -0.78 -19.49 -27.71
N ALA A 46 -1.80 -20.28 -27.40
CA ALA A 46 -1.92 -20.90 -26.09
C ALA A 46 -0.78 -21.88 -25.85
N ILE A 47 -0.21 -21.81 -24.65
CA ILE A 47 0.85 -22.72 -24.20
C ILE A 47 0.27 -23.71 -23.18
N PRO A 48 0.88 -24.87 -22.96
CA PRO A 48 0.51 -25.80 -21.89
C PRO A 48 0.57 -25.11 -20.52
N LEU A 49 -0.30 -25.49 -19.60
CA LEU A 49 -0.40 -24.87 -18.27
C LEU A 49 0.91 -24.99 -17.47
N GLU A 50 1.64 -26.07 -17.64
CA GLU A 50 2.93 -26.34 -17.01
C GLU A 50 4.05 -25.42 -17.51
N GLU A 51 3.87 -24.79 -18.67
CA GLU A 51 4.81 -23.79 -19.21
C GLU A 51 4.43 -22.35 -18.79
N VAL A 52 3.26 -22.16 -18.19
CA VAL A 52 2.83 -20.85 -17.66
C VAL A 52 3.62 -20.55 -16.40
N GLU A 53 4.11 -19.31 -16.30
CA GLU A 53 4.82 -18.86 -15.09
C GLU A 53 3.95 -19.06 -13.84
N PRO A 54 4.46 -19.70 -12.79
CA PRO A 54 3.68 -19.96 -11.58
C PRO A 54 3.37 -18.65 -10.83
N VAL A 55 2.22 -18.63 -10.16
CA VAL A 55 1.71 -17.44 -9.44
C VAL A 55 2.73 -16.90 -8.45
N GLU A 56 3.43 -17.78 -7.73
CA GLU A 56 4.44 -17.41 -6.74
C GLU A 56 5.64 -16.66 -7.35
N ALA A 57 5.98 -16.96 -8.61
CA ALA A 57 7.02 -16.22 -9.33
C ALA A 57 6.50 -14.85 -9.79
N ILE A 58 5.25 -14.79 -10.23
CA ILE A 58 4.60 -13.53 -10.63
C ILE A 58 4.48 -12.58 -9.44
N LEU A 59 4.02 -13.07 -8.29
CA LEU A 59 3.79 -12.26 -7.08
C LEU A 59 5.04 -11.55 -6.58
N LYS A 60 6.23 -12.11 -6.78
CA LYS A 60 7.51 -11.48 -6.41
C LYS A 60 7.78 -10.15 -7.11
N ARG A 61 7.11 -9.89 -8.23
CA ARG A 61 7.24 -8.64 -9.00
C ARG A 61 6.20 -7.58 -8.62
N PHE A 62 5.29 -7.89 -7.67
CA PHE A 62 4.26 -6.96 -7.26
C PHE A 62 4.64 -6.24 -5.97
N ASP A 63 4.47 -4.95 -6.01
CA ASP A 63 4.67 -4.05 -4.89
C ASP A 63 3.34 -3.32 -4.58
N SER A 64 3.06 -3.07 -3.29
CA SER A 64 1.93 -2.24 -2.95
C SER A 64 2.22 -0.75 -3.23
N ALA A 65 1.17 0.03 -3.41
CA ALA A 65 1.30 1.49 -3.42
C ALA A 65 1.89 1.99 -2.10
N GLY A 66 2.60 3.12 -2.15
CA GLY A 66 3.09 3.82 -0.96
C GLY A 66 1.93 4.48 -0.22
N MET A 67 1.62 3.99 0.97
CA MET A 67 0.57 4.53 1.83
C MET A 67 1.14 4.81 3.21
N SER A 68 1.18 6.08 3.59
CA SER A 68 1.82 6.53 4.82
C SER A 68 1.01 6.20 6.06
N LEU A 69 1.70 5.87 7.15
CA LEU A 69 1.10 5.89 8.48
C LEU A 69 0.65 7.31 8.81
N GLY A 70 -0.65 7.46 9.11
CA GLY A 70 -1.33 8.76 9.23
C GLY A 70 -2.35 9.00 8.10
N ALA A 71 -2.09 8.49 6.88
CA ALA A 71 -3.14 8.33 5.87
C ALA A 71 -3.97 7.05 6.14
N LEU A 72 -3.31 6.02 6.66
CA LEU A 72 -3.93 4.78 7.15
C LEU A 72 -3.76 4.67 8.66
N SER A 73 -4.63 3.87 9.29
CA SER A 73 -4.43 3.44 10.68
C SER A 73 -3.23 2.47 10.79
N PRO A 74 -2.63 2.31 11.98
CA PRO A 74 -1.56 1.34 12.20
C PRO A 74 -1.96 -0.08 11.78
N GLU A 75 -3.18 -0.50 12.09
CA GLU A 75 -3.69 -1.83 11.79
C GLU A 75 -3.80 -2.07 10.28
N ALA A 76 -4.31 -1.10 9.52
CA ALA A 76 -4.40 -1.20 8.07
C ALA A 76 -3.02 -1.20 7.42
N HIS A 77 -2.10 -0.39 7.93
CA HIS A 77 -0.72 -0.33 7.45
C HIS A 77 0.03 -1.64 7.70
N GLU A 78 -0.16 -2.26 8.89
CA GLU A 78 0.41 -3.57 9.21
C GLU A 78 -0.23 -4.69 8.36
N ALA A 79 -1.54 -4.67 8.19
CA ALA A 79 -2.25 -5.68 7.40
C ALA A 79 -1.75 -5.73 5.95
N LEU A 80 -1.46 -4.58 5.34
CA LEU A 80 -0.85 -4.51 4.01
C LEU A 80 0.54 -5.12 3.97
N ALA A 81 1.38 -4.84 4.97
CA ALA A 81 2.72 -5.41 5.06
C ALA A 81 2.66 -6.95 5.21
N ILE A 82 1.81 -7.45 6.11
CA ILE A 82 1.61 -8.87 6.32
C ILE A 82 1.12 -9.57 5.04
N ALA A 83 0.12 -8.99 4.38
CA ALA A 83 -0.42 -9.56 3.15
C ALA A 83 0.65 -9.69 2.06
N MET A 84 1.40 -8.60 1.80
CA MET A 84 2.44 -8.61 0.79
C MET A 84 3.60 -9.55 1.14
N ASN A 85 4.01 -9.61 2.41
CA ASN A 85 5.06 -10.51 2.85
C ASN A 85 4.66 -11.98 2.70
N ARG A 86 3.42 -12.34 3.06
CA ARG A 86 2.90 -13.71 2.90
C ARG A 86 2.75 -14.12 1.45
N LEU A 87 2.42 -13.19 0.56
CA LEU A 87 2.32 -13.42 -0.88
C LEU A 87 3.69 -13.43 -1.59
N GLY A 88 4.77 -13.09 -0.91
CA GLY A 88 6.11 -13.00 -1.50
C GLY A 88 6.36 -11.70 -2.28
N GLY A 89 5.44 -10.76 -2.25
CA GLY A 89 5.60 -9.40 -2.77
C GLY A 89 6.22 -8.45 -1.75
N ARG A 90 6.13 -7.15 -2.00
CA ARG A 90 6.70 -6.12 -1.12
C ARG A 90 5.67 -5.03 -0.83
N SER A 91 5.51 -4.69 0.43
CA SER A 91 4.74 -3.50 0.83
C SER A 91 5.63 -2.27 0.88
N ASN A 92 5.02 -1.12 0.64
CA ASN A 92 5.67 0.19 0.68
C ASN A 92 5.14 0.97 1.89
N SER A 93 6.05 1.38 2.78
CA SER A 93 5.71 2.11 4.01
C SER A 93 5.07 3.48 3.76
N GLY A 94 5.16 4.01 2.54
CA GLY A 94 4.93 5.43 2.31
C GLY A 94 6.00 6.29 2.99
N GLU A 95 5.76 7.60 3.05
CA GLU A 95 6.71 8.59 3.57
C GLU A 95 6.60 8.87 5.08
N GLY A 96 5.72 8.15 5.78
CA GLY A 96 5.38 8.42 7.18
C GLY A 96 6.28 7.78 8.23
N GLY A 97 7.33 7.08 7.83
CA GLY A 97 8.10 6.24 8.73
C GLY A 97 7.42 4.91 9.02
N GLU A 98 8.04 4.11 9.87
CA GLU A 98 7.53 2.82 10.31
C GLU A 98 7.96 2.55 11.75
N ASP A 99 7.07 2.00 12.56
CA ASP A 99 7.39 1.67 13.94
C ASP A 99 8.52 0.62 13.99
N PRO A 100 9.63 0.91 14.69
CA PRO A 100 10.76 -0.01 14.81
C PRO A 100 10.40 -1.40 15.37
N VAL A 101 9.32 -1.53 16.14
CA VAL A 101 8.87 -2.84 16.66
C VAL A 101 8.43 -3.81 15.54
N ARG A 102 8.21 -3.30 14.34
CA ARG A 102 7.85 -4.09 13.17
C ARG A 102 9.05 -4.70 12.46
N TYR A 103 10.26 -4.15 12.68
CA TYR A 103 11.47 -4.57 11.97
C TYR A 103 11.83 -6.02 12.30
N GLY A 104 12.18 -6.79 11.26
CA GLY A 104 12.47 -8.21 11.38
C GLY A 104 11.24 -9.11 11.58
N THR A 105 10.02 -8.55 11.49
CA THR A 105 8.76 -9.32 11.58
C THR A 105 8.01 -9.31 10.25
N GLU A 106 6.96 -10.13 10.14
CA GLU A 106 6.08 -10.11 8.95
C GLU A 106 5.31 -8.79 8.77
N LYS A 107 5.31 -7.91 9.77
CA LYS A 107 4.67 -6.59 9.73
C LYS A 107 5.54 -5.52 9.07
N MET A 108 6.80 -5.83 8.77
CA MET A 108 7.75 -4.88 8.19
C MET A 108 7.44 -4.63 6.71
N SER A 109 7.40 -3.36 6.32
CA SER A 109 7.38 -2.96 4.90
C SER A 109 8.78 -3.03 4.31
N LYS A 110 8.96 -3.81 3.25
CA LYS A 110 10.26 -4.02 2.60
C LYS A 110 10.71 -2.82 1.77
N ILE A 111 9.75 -2.07 1.21
CA ILE A 111 10.03 -0.81 0.53
C ILE A 111 9.81 0.32 1.53
N LYS A 112 10.82 1.15 1.72
CA LYS A 112 10.75 2.33 2.57
C LYS A 112 10.88 3.59 1.72
N GLN A 113 9.84 4.43 1.78
CA GLN A 113 9.82 5.67 1.02
C GLN A 113 10.53 6.77 1.79
N VAL A 114 11.32 7.56 1.06
CA VAL A 114 12.02 8.74 1.57
C VAL A 114 11.50 9.96 0.82
N ALA A 115 10.88 10.88 1.55
CA ALA A 115 10.35 12.12 0.98
C ALA A 115 10.92 13.34 1.71
N SER A 116 10.82 13.35 3.04
CA SER A 116 11.33 14.42 3.90
C SER A 116 11.89 13.82 5.18
N GLY A 117 13.07 14.21 5.57
CA GLY A 117 13.71 13.78 6.81
C GLY A 117 12.89 14.08 8.09
N ARG A 118 11.91 14.98 8.01
CA ARG A 118 11.02 15.32 9.12
C ARG A 118 9.92 14.29 9.35
N PHE A 119 9.70 13.37 8.43
CA PHE A 119 8.56 12.45 8.48
C PHE A 119 8.95 11.04 8.94
N GLY A 120 9.95 10.92 9.80
CA GLY A 120 10.32 9.65 10.40
C GLY A 120 11.38 8.87 9.62
N VAL A 121 12.11 9.54 8.75
CA VAL A 121 13.29 8.98 8.08
C VAL A 121 14.47 9.04 9.05
N THR A 122 14.84 7.87 9.57
CA THR A 122 15.99 7.71 10.49
C THR A 122 16.97 6.70 9.91
N PRO A 123 18.24 6.69 10.34
CA PRO A 123 19.18 5.64 9.92
C PRO A 123 18.64 4.23 10.20
N HIS A 124 17.97 4.04 11.33
CA HIS A 124 17.35 2.75 11.68
C HIS A 124 16.23 2.35 10.71
N TYR A 125 15.41 3.31 10.28
CA TYR A 125 14.41 3.10 9.24
C TYR A 125 15.06 2.70 7.90
N LEU A 126 16.10 3.41 7.48
CA LEU A 126 16.74 3.21 6.18
C LEU A 126 17.45 1.86 6.07
N VAL A 127 18.19 1.44 7.12
CA VAL A 127 18.94 0.17 7.07
C VAL A 127 18.05 -1.08 7.10
N ASN A 128 16.78 -0.93 7.47
CA ASN A 128 15.80 -2.00 7.45
C ASN A 128 15.00 -2.06 6.13
N ALA A 129 15.38 -1.31 5.11
CA ALA A 129 14.76 -1.38 3.80
C ALA A 129 15.44 -2.42 2.91
N GLU A 130 14.66 -3.23 2.19
CA GLU A 130 15.15 -3.98 1.03
C GLU A 130 15.25 -3.07 -0.20
N VAL A 131 14.33 -2.10 -0.30
CA VAL A 131 14.29 -1.09 -1.37
C VAL A 131 14.05 0.28 -0.76
N LEU A 132 14.90 1.25 -1.10
CA LEU A 132 14.66 2.65 -0.81
C LEU A 132 13.98 3.30 -2.02
N GLN A 133 12.83 3.90 -1.79
CA GLN A 133 12.09 4.63 -2.82
C GLN A 133 12.15 6.13 -2.52
N ILE A 134 12.87 6.88 -3.35
CA ILE A 134 12.95 8.33 -3.21
C ILE A 134 11.74 8.97 -3.88
N LYS A 135 10.98 9.73 -3.11
CA LYS A 135 9.83 10.49 -3.59
C LYS A 135 10.27 11.92 -3.89
N VAL A 136 10.40 12.24 -5.16
CA VAL A 136 10.86 13.57 -5.61
C VAL A 136 9.77 14.62 -5.66
N ALA A 137 8.49 14.20 -5.79
CA ALA A 137 7.33 15.10 -5.85
C ALA A 137 6.03 14.33 -5.64
N GLN A 138 4.93 15.07 -5.46
CA GLN A 138 3.57 14.53 -5.47
C GLN A 138 2.76 15.20 -6.58
N GLY A 139 2.30 14.41 -7.55
CA GLY A 139 1.68 14.93 -8.77
C GLY A 139 0.42 15.75 -8.56
N ALA A 140 -0.38 15.42 -7.54
CA ALA A 140 -1.60 16.17 -7.21
C ALA A 140 -1.32 17.53 -6.54
N LYS A 141 -0.10 17.77 -6.07
CA LYS A 141 0.29 18.97 -5.29
C LYS A 141 1.65 19.51 -5.69
N PRO A 142 1.91 19.77 -6.98
CA PRO A 142 3.20 20.32 -7.38
C PRO A 142 3.39 21.68 -6.72
N GLY A 143 4.50 21.85 -6.00
CA GLY A 143 4.84 23.11 -5.31
C GLY A 143 4.16 23.36 -3.97
N GLU A 144 3.28 22.46 -3.49
CA GLU A 144 2.56 22.67 -2.21
C GLU A 144 3.22 22.00 -1.00
N GLY A 145 4.06 20.98 -1.23
CA GLY A 145 4.63 20.16 -0.18
C GLY A 145 3.66 19.19 0.49
N GLY A 146 4.15 18.45 1.48
CA GLY A 146 3.35 17.49 2.25
C GLY A 146 2.72 18.15 3.47
N GLN A 147 1.53 17.70 3.84
CA GLN A 147 0.84 18.12 5.04
C GLN A 147 0.15 16.94 5.73
N LEU A 148 0.29 16.89 7.07
CA LEU A 148 -0.53 16.02 7.92
C LEU A 148 -1.23 16.92 8.95
N PRO A 149 -2.57 17.02 8.93
CA PRO A 149 -3.33 17.79 9.89
C PRO A 149 -3.10 17.32 11.33
N GLY A 150 -3.15 18.25 12.29
CA GLY A 150 -2.86 17.97 13.70
C GLY A 150 -3.78 16.92 14.33
N ASP A 151 -5.04 16.87 13.94
CA ASP A 151 -6.01 15.87 14.39
C ASP A 151 -5.62 14.43 14.02
N LYS A 152 -4.80 14.24 12.99
CA LYS A 152 -4.23 12.95 12.58
C LYS A 152 -2.89 12.64 13.24
N VAL A 153 -2.28 13.60 13.92
CA VAL A 153 -0.99 13.41 14.60
C VAL A 153 -1.24 12.83 16.00
N SER A 154 -1.46 11.51 16.04
CA SER A 154 -1.56 10.74 17.28
C SER A 154 -0.22 10.69 18.03
N PRO A 155 -0.18 10.28 19.31
CA PRO A 155 1.08 10.09 20.05
C PRO A 155 2.10 9.20 19.31
N LEU A 156 1.65 8.09 18.73
CA LEU A 156 2.49 7.19 17.94
C LEU A 156 3.07 7.90 16.71
N ILE A 157 2.24 8.58 15.94
CA ILE A 157 2.69 9.32 14.74
C ILE A 157 3.65 10.44 15.13
N ALA A 158 3.36 11.16 16.20
CA ALA A 158 4.24 12.22 16.70
C ALA A 158 5.62 11.67 17.09
N GLN A 159 5.64 10.53 17.78
CA GLN A 159 6.89 9.85 18.14
C GLN A 159 7.70 9.45 16.90
N LEU A 160 7.06 8.77 15.94
CA LEU A 160 7.72 8.31 14.71
C LEU A 160 8.25 9.48 13.85
N ARG A 161 7.56 10.61 13.86
CA ARG A 161 7.91 11.79 13.07
C ARG A 161 8.69 12.85 13.84
N CYS A 162 9.18 12.53 15.03
CA CYS A 162 9.92 13.43 15.90
C CYS A 162 9.20 14.78 16.13
N SER A 163 7.88 14.73 16.40
CA SER A 163 6.98 15.85 16.54
C SER A 163 6.15 15.77 17.83
N LYS A 164 5.19 16.68 17.98
CA LYS A 164 4.26 16.71 19.12
C LYS A 164 2.86 16.29 18.67
N PRO A 165 2.12 15.51 19.49
CA PRO A 165 0.73 15.17 19.19
C PRO A 165 -0.14 16.40 19.00
N GLY A 166 -1.08 16.33 18.07
CA GLY A 166 -2.03 17.39 17.79
C GLY A 166 -1.48 18.59 17.00
N ILE A 167 -0.19 18.59 16.64
CA ILE A 167 0.42 19.66 15.85
C ILE A 167 0.55 19.21 14.40
N SER A 168 0.02 20.03 13.47
CA SER A 168 0.14 19.77 12.03
C SER A 168 1.58 19.70 11.58
N LEU A 169 1.89 18.74 10.72
CA LEU A 169 3.20 18.58 10.10
C LEU A 169 3.15 19.08 8.67
N ILE A 170 4.14 19.90 8.31
CA ILE A 170 4.26 20.49 6.97
C ILE A 170 5.70 20.26 6.49
N SER A 171 5.87 19.71 5.28
CA SER A 171 7.15 19.64 4.60
C SER A 171 7.23 20.66 3.47
N PRO A 172 8.43 21.19 3.16
CA PRO A 172 8.57 22.10 2.04
C PRO A 172 8.31 21.41 0.71
N PRO A 173 7.80 22.13 -0.30
CA PRO A 173 7.75 21.65 -1.66
C PRO A 173 9.13 21.86 -2.35
N PRO A 174 9.56 20.99 -3.25
CA PRO A 174 8.98 19.74 -3.73
C PRO A 174 9.53 18.47 -3.05
N HIS A 175 9.72 18.45 -1.77
CA HIS A 175 10.32 17.33 -1.00
C HIS A 175 11.83 17.12 -1.22
N HIS A 176 12.56 18.15 -1.50
CA HIS A 176 14.02 18.12 -1.75
C HIS A 176 14.89 18.24 -0.51
N ASP A 177 14.32 18.17 0.66
CA ASP A 177 14.99 18.16 1.97
C ASP A 177 15.31 16.71 2.46
N ILE A 178 15.48 15.80 1.52
CA ILE A 178 15.84 14.40 1.72
C ILE A 178 17.32 14.27 2.03
#